data_2fc9bb599f7e9336ce5fe2614b1b7605
#
_entry.id   2fc9bb599f7e9336ce5fe2614b1b7605
#
_cell.length_a   1.000
_cell.length_b   1.000
_cell.length_c   1.000
_cell.angle_alpha   90.00
_cell.angle_beta   90.00
_cell.angle_gamma   90.00
#
_symmetry.space_group_name_H-M   'P 1'
#
loop_
_entity.id
_entity.type
_entity.pdbx_description
1 polymer ?
#
loop_
_entity_poly.entity_id
_entity_poly.type
_entity_poly.pdbx_seq_one_letter_code
_entity_poly.pdbx_strand_id
1 'polypeptide(L)'
;MARITRDQQQQHNRVLLLEAAERIFATRGVAGASLDDVALEAGLTKGAVYSNFRNKGELILEVIRYRQTLSQEAEDFHAILDRAGNDYERLEAWCDIWVRTAKSGERSSYARLLFDFIPYALRDEHLTTRFLEFISPADDIPAAASPIPTDSRFARIPVGDQFRILTALDLGLSALGLFDPENVKPDLYKTAVLSLAQTLYDASDESELAQRQ
;
A
#
# COMPACT_ATOMS: atom_id res chain seq x y z
N MET A 1 15.70 -37.63 2.01
CA MET A 1 15.62 -36.16 1.79
C MET A 1 15.03 -35.91 0.41
N ALA A 2 13.91 -35.22 0.32
CA ALA A 2 13.28 -34.88 -0.96
C ALA A 2 14.20 -33.93 -1.73
N ARG A 3 14.42 -34.22 -3.01
CA ARG A 3 15.25 -33.39 -3.89
C ARG A 3 14.47 -32.13 -4.21
N ILE A 4 14.99 -30.97 -3.79
CA ILE A 4 14.41 -29.64 -4.13
C ILE A 4 14.36 -29.50 -5.65
N THR A 5 13.21 -29.16 -6.20
CA THR A 5 13.06 -28.94 -7.65
C THR A 5 13.75 -27.64 -8.06
N ARG A 6 14.03 -27.47 -9.35
CA ARG A 6 14.63 -26.24 -9.88
C ARG A 6 13.75 -25.02 -9.59
N ASP A 7 12.44 -25.18 -9.69
CA ASP A 7 11.47 -24.09 -9.43
C ASP A 7 11.43 -23.72 -7.94
N GLN A 8 11.47 -24.71 -7.05
CA GLN A 8 11.57 -24.47 -5.60
C GLN A 8 12.86 -23.73 -5.24
N GLN A 9 13.99 -24.11 -5.86
CA GLN A 9 15.26 -23.42 -5.65
C GLN A 9 15.20 -21.97 -6.18
N GLN A 10 14.57 -21.74 -7.32
CA GLN A 10 14.42 -20.40 -7.89
C GLN A 10 13.56 -19.52 -7.00
N GLN A 11 12.43 -20.02 -6.50
CA GLN A 11 11.58 -19.30 -5.56
C GLN A 11 12.31 -18.98 -4.25
N HIS A 12 13.05 -19.93 -3.71
CA HIS A 12 13.87 -19.70 -2.52
C HIS A 12 14.91 -18.59 -2.75
N ASN A 13 15.66 -18.66 -3.88
CA ASN A 13 16.62 -17.63 -4.23
C ASN A 13 15.96 -16.26 -4.41
N ARG A 14 14.74 -16.20 -4.99
CA ARG A 14 13.99 -14.98 -5.16
C ARG A 14 13.68 -14.31 -3.81
N VAL A 15 13.22 -15.07 -2.83
CA VAL A 15 12.95 -14.57 -1.47
C VAL A 15 14.23 -14.02 -0.83
N LEU A 16 15.34 -14.77 -0.88
CA LEU A 16 16.63 -14.32 -0.35
C LEU A 16 17.10 -13.00 -0.98
N LEU A 17 16.89 -12.83 -2.29
CA LEU A 17 17.23 -11.59 -3.00
C LEU A 17 16.33 -10.41 -2.56
N LEU A 18 15.03 -10.63 -2.36
CA LEU A 18 14.11 -9.60 -1.89
C LEU A 18 14.44 -9.14 -0.48
N GLU A 19 14.71 -10.07 0.44
CA GLU A 19 15.14 -9.76 1.80
C GLU A 19 16.48 -9.03 1.85
N ALA A 20 17.44 -9.45 1.02
CA ALA A 20 18.74 -8.77 0.90
C ALA A 20 18.57 -7.34 0.35
N ALA A 21 17.74 -7.17 -0.68
CA ALA A 21 17.44 -5.86 -1.25
C ALA A 21 16.79 -4.94 -0.21
N GLU A 22 15.85 -5.44 0.58
CA GLU A 22 15.20 -4.68 1.64
C GLU A 22 16.21 -4.17 2.67
N ARG A 23 17.12 -5.03 3.15
CA ARG A 23 18.18 -4.64 4.08
C ARG A 23 19.11 -3.57 3.49
N ILE A 24 19.53 -3.72 2.24
CA ILE A 24 20.41 -2.75 1.57
C ILE A 24 19.67 -1.42 1.35
N PHE A 25 18.41 -1.45 0.90
CA PHE A 25 17.63 -0.24 0.69
C PHE A 25 17.39 0.52 2.01
N ALA A 26 17.16 -0.20 3.11
CA ALA A 26 17.00 0.40 4.43
C ALA A 26 18.29 1.09 4.94
N THR A 27 19.48 0.53 4.61
CA THR A 27 20.77 1.00 5.15
C THR A 27 21.48 2.00 4.25
N ARG A 28 21.42 1.81 2.92
CA ARG A 28 22.17 2.60 1.93
C ARG A 28 21.27 3.44 1.01
N GLY A 29 19.96 3.29 1.15
CA GLY A 29 18.99 3.83 0.20
C GLY A 29 19.01 3.10 -1.15
N VAL A 30 17.96 3.29 -1.93
CA VAL A 30 17.88 2.70 -3.26
C VAL A 30 19.00 3.22 -4.17
N ALA A 31 19.29 4.52 -4.14
CA ALA A 31 20.31 5.13 -5.00
C ALA A 31 21.69 4.49 -4.82
N GLY A 32 22.08 4.20 -3.56
CA GLY A 32 23.38 3.62 -3.19
C GLY A 32 23.51 2.11 -3.39
N ALA A 33 22.48 1.42 -3.86
CA ALA A 33 22.46 -0.02 -4.05
C ALA A 33 22.58 -0.42 -5.52
N SER A 34 23.23 -1.55 -5.81
CA SER A 34 23.25 -2.20 -7.13
C SER A 34 22.67 -3.62 -7.04
N LEU A 35 22.31 -4.20 -8.20
CA LEU A 35 21.90 -5.61 -8.26
C LEU A 35 23.03 -6.55 -7.81
N ASP A 36 24.28 -6.16 -8.07
CA ASP A 36 25.46 -6.93 -7.65
C ASP A 36 25.63 -6.92 -6.12
N ASP A 37 25.38 -5.77 -5.46
CA ASP A 37 25.38 -5.67 -3.99
C ASP A 37 24.30 -6.57 -3.39
N VAL A 38 23.11 -6.61 -4.00
CA VAL A 38 22.01 -7.48 -3.56
C VAL A 38 22.37 -8.95 -3.70
N ALA A 39 23.01 -9.35 -4.81
CA ALA A 39 23.48 -10.73 -4.97
C ALA A 39 24.50 -11.11 -3.88
N LEU A 40 25.45 -10.22 -3.62
CA LEU A 40 26.47 -10.42 -2.57
C LEU A 40 25.85 -10.54 -1.18
N GLU A 41 24.95 -9.63 -0.82
CA GLU A 41 24.23 -9.62 0.47
C GLU A 41 23.38 -10.88 0.66
N ALA A 42 22.77 -11.39 -0.42
CA ALA A 42 21.98 -12.61 -0.41
C ALA A 42 22.85 -13.89 -0.37
N GLY A 43 24.17 -13.78 -0.50
CA GLY A 43 25.07 -14.93 -0.63
C GLY A 43 24.89 -15.71 -1.95
N LEU A 44 24.40 -15.02 -2.98
CA LEU A 44 24.09 -15.61 -4.28
C LEU A 44 25.01 -15.06 -5.39
N THR A 45 25.01 -15.72 -6.55
CA THR A 45 25.77 -15.27 -7.70
C THR A 45 25.09 -14.09 -8.40
N LYS A 46 25.87 -13.27 -9.13
CA LYS A 46 25.31 -12.24 -10.02
C LYS A 46 24.31 -12.82 -11.03
N GLY A 47 24.59 -14.01 -11.57
CA GLY A 47 23.66 -14.71 -12.46
C GLY A 47 22.30 -15.00 -11.81
N ALA A 48 22.27 -15.26 -10.52
CA ALA A 48 21.02 -15.50 -9.80
C ALA A 48 20.15 -14.24 -9.72
N VAL A 49 20.73 -13.05 -9.47
CA VAL A 49 19.93 -11.82 -9.43
C VAL A 49 19.41 -11.43 -10.81
N TYR A 50 20.25 -11.53 -11.86
CA TYR A 50 19.84 -11.18 -13.23
C TYR A 50 18.87 -12.18 -13.87
N SER A 51 18.81 -13.42 -13.38
CA SER A 51 17.78 -14.39 -13.79
C SER A 51 16.42 -14.14 -13.13
N ASN A 52 16.37 -13.39 -12.03
CA ASN A 52 15.14 -13.07 -11.29
C ASN A 52 14.61 -11.67 -11.58
N PHE A 53 15.49 -10.69 -11.87
CA PHE A 53 15.11 -9.29 -12.05
C PHE A 53 15.85 -8.69 -13.25
N ARG A 54 15.11 -8.14 -14.22
CA ARG A 54 15.65 -7.54 -15.45
C ARG A 54 16.49 -6.30 -15.17
N ASN A 55 16.07 -5.51 -14.18
CA ASN A 55 16.71 -4.26 -13.80
C ASN A 55 16.39 -3.90 -12.34
N LYS A 56 16.99 -2.82 -11.86
CA LYS A 56 16.81 -2.33 -10.49
C LYS A 56 15.38 -1.88 -10.22
N GLY A 57 14.70 -1.27 -11.21
CA GLY A 57 13.29 -0.86 -11.08
C GLY A 57 12.38 -2.06 -10.82
N GLU A 58 12.61 -3.18 -11.53
CA GLU A 58 11.85 -4.40 -11.28
C GLU A 58 12.11 -4.98 -9.89
N LEU A 59 13.36 -4.98 -9.44
CA LEU A 59 13.68 -5.40 -8.07
C LEU A 59 12.97 -4.54 -7.02
N ILE A 60 12.96 -3.20 -7.20
CA ILE A 60 12.29 -2.29 -6.25
C ILE A 60 10.78 -2.59 -6.22
N LEU A 61 10.14 -2.73 -7.38
CA LEU A 61 8.72 -3.07 -7.47
C LEU A 61 8.41 -4.38 -6.75
N GLU A 62 9.24 -5.39 -6.93
CA GLU A 62 9.05 -6.68 -6.27
C GLU A 62 9.31 -6.63 -4.76
N VAL A 63 10.22 -5.79 -4.28
CA VAL A 63 10.38 -5.54 -2.83
C VAL A 63 9.14 -4.84 -2.26
N ILE A 64 8.58 -3.85 -2.97
CA ILE A 64 7.33 -3.18 -2.58
C ILE A 64 6.21 -4.21 -2.41
N ARG A 65 6.03 -5.10 -3.41
CA ARG A 65 5.01 -6.15 -3.39
C ARG A 65 5.24 -7.17 -2.28
N TYR A 66 6.49 -7.60 -2.11
CA TYR A 66 6.88 -8.57 -1.09
C TYR A 66 6.60 -8.06 0.32
N ARG A 67 6.93 -6.80 0.60
CA ARG A 67 6.59 -6.17 1.90
C ARG A 67 5.10 -6.20 2.19
N GLN A 68 4.26 -5.97 1.19
CA GLN A 68 2.82 -6.03 1.36
C GLN A 68 2.32 -7.45 1.64
N THR A 69 2.92 -8.48 1.03
CA THR A 69 2.54 -9.88 1.32
C THR A 69 2.95 -10.34 2.72
N LEU A 70 3.99 -9.71 3.30
CA LEU A 70 4.43 -9.97 4.67
C LEU A 70 3.74 -9.09 5.70
N SER A 71 3.04 -8.04 5.25
CA SER A 71 2.39 -7.12 6.16
C SER A 71 1.17 -7.78 6.81
N GLN A 72 1.08 -7.65 8.12
CA GLN A 72 -0.10 -8.06 8.89
C GLN A 72 -1.36 -7.32 8.44
N GLU A 73 -1.20 -6.19 7.72
CA GLU A 73 -2.31 -5.38 7.20
C GLU A 73 -3.24 -6.16 6.28
N ALA A 74 -2.69 -7.04 5.42
CA ALA A 74 -3.51 -7.82 4.49
C ALA A 74 -4.40 -8.83 5.23
N GLU A 75 -3.87 -9.50 6.26
CA GLU A 75 -4.63 -10.43 7.10
C GLU A 75 -5.65 -9.68 7.97
N ASP A 76 -5.23 -8.56 8.57
CA ASP A 76 -6.11 -7.69 9.37
C ASP A 76 -7.25 -7.13 8.52
N PHE A 77 -6.98 -6.75 7.26
CA PHE A 77 -7.99 -6.23 6.35
C PHE A 77 -9.09 -7.26 6.04
N HIS A 78 -8.71 -8.50 5.69
CA HIS A 78 -9.68 -9.57 5.47
C HIS A 78 -10.49 -9.88 6.72
N ALA A 79 -9.82 -9.95 7.87
CA ALA A 79 -10.48 -10.17 9.17
C ALA A 79 -11.48 -9.06 9.52
N ILE A 80 -11.23 -7.81 9.10
CA ILE A 80 -12.17 -6.69 9.30
C ILE A 80 -13.39 -6.81 8.41
N LEU A 81 -13.22 -7.16 7.13
CA LEU A 81 -14.35 -7.35 6.20
C LEU A 81 -15.26 -8.50 6.64
N ASP A 82 -14.68 -9.55 7.21
CA ASP A 82 -15.41 -10.72 7.72
C ASP A 82 -16.05 -10.48 9.10
N ARG A 83 -15.74 -9.36 9.75
CA ARG A 83 -16.24 -9.06 11.11
C ARG A 83 -17.73 -8.74 11.09
N ALA A 84 -18.48 -9.39 11.98
CA ALA A 84 -19.83 -8.94 12.30
C ALA A 84 -19.77 -7.56 12.96
N GLY A 85 -20.49 -6.58 12.39
CA GLY A 85 -20.51 -5.19 12.87
C GLY A 85 -21.19 -4.30 11.84
N ASN A 86 -21.43 -3.03 12.21
CA ASN A 86 -21.91 -2.06 11.24
C ASN A 86 -20.77 -1.56 10.33
N ASP A 87 -21.12 -0.97 9.21
CA ASP A 87 -20.17 -0.52 8.18
C ASP A 87 -19.20 0.53 8.75
N TYR A 88 -19.64 1.40 9.65
CA TYR A 88 -18.81 2.41 10.28
C TYR A 88 -17.75 1.81 11.21
N GLU A 89 -18.10 0.79 11.98
CA GLU A 89 -17.13 0.08 12.83
C GLU A 89 -16.05 -0.61 12.00
N ARG A 90 -16.43 -1.16 10.84
CA ARG A 90 -15.47 -1.75 9.90
C ARG A 90 -14.54 -0.68 9.30
N LEU A 91 -15.09 0.45 8.89
CA LEU A 91 -14.31 1.57 8.39
C LEU A 91 -13.33 2.11 9.44
N GLU A 92 -13.80 2.27 10.68
CA GLU A 92 -12.94 2.70 11.79
C GLU A 92 -11.78 1.73 12.03
N ALA A 93 -12.08 0.44 12.11
CA ALA A 93 -11.08 -0.60 12.30
C ALA A 93 -10.06 -0.61 11.14
N TRP A 94 -10.51 -0.40 9.90
CA TRP A 94 -9.63 -0.26 8.74
C TRP A 94 -8.71 0.96 8.86
N CYS A 95 -9.24 2.12 9.27
CA CYS A 95 -8.43 3.31 9.51
C CYS A 95 -7.41 3.09 10.65
N ASP A 96 -7.76 2.32 11.68
CA ASP A 96 -6.87 2.04 12.80
C ASP A 96 -5.65 1.19 12.41
N ILE A 97 -5.76 0.35 11.37
CA ILE A 97 -4.59 -0.31 10.76
C ILE A 97 -3.61 0.75 10.24
N TRP A 98 -4.12 1.72 9.48
CA TRP A 98 -3.29 2.79 8.94
C TRP A 98 -2.59 3.61 10.05
N VAL A 99 -3.34 3.98 11.10
CA VAL A 99 -2.79 4.71 12.25
C VAL A 99 -1.68 3.91 12.94
N ARG A 100 -1.88 2.61 13.12
CA ARG A 100 -0.89 1.71 13.74
C ARG A 100 0.40 1.65 12.93
N THR A 101 0.31 1.43 11.62
CA THR A 101 1.48 1.31 10.75
C THR A 101 2.17 2.65 10.50
N ALA A 102 1.44 3.76 10.57
CA ALA A 102 2.03 5.10 10.58
C ALA A 102 2.85 5.34 11.87
N LYS A 103 2.34 4.92 13.04
CA LYS A 103 3.03 5.04 14.33
C LYS A 103 4.26 4.13 14.44
N SER A 104 4.26 2.96 13.82
CA SER A 104 5.41 2.04 13.81
C SER A 104 6.54 2.51 12.88
N GLY A 105 6.29 3.47 12.00
CA GLY A 105 7.24 3.93 10.98
C GLY A 105 7.26 3.08 9.71
N GLU A 106 6.45 2.03 9.63
CA GLU A 106 6.34 1.18 8.43
C GLU A 106 5.88 1.99 7.22
N ARG A 107 4.88 2.87 7.38
CA ARG A 107 4.37 3.76 6.34
C ARG A 107 5.45 4.70 5.79
N SER A 108 6.25 5.29 6.66
CA SER A 108 7.35 6.16 6.26
C SER A 108 8.41 5.41 5.45
N SER A 109 8.75 4.19 5.86
CA SER A 109 9.68 3.33 5.12
C SER A 109 9.13 2.93 3.76
N TYR A 110 7.82 2.60 3.69
CA TYR A 110 7.13 2.28 2.46
C TYR A 110 7.07 3.48 1.50
N ALA A 111 6.71 4.66 2.01
CA ALA A 111 6.66 5.89 1.22
C ALA A 111 8.04 6.24 0.62
N ARG A 112 9.13 6.11 1.39
CA ARG A 112 10.49 6.32 0.86
C ARG A 112 10.78 5.40 -0.32
N LEU A 113 10.47 4.12 -0.19
CA LEU A 113 10.71 3.14 -1.25
C LEU A 113 9.87 3.44 -2.50
N LEU A 114 8.62 3.89 -2.33
CA LEU A 114 7.77 4.34 -3.45
C LEU A 114 8.37 5.57 -4.16
N PHE A 115 8.82 6.58 -3.42
CA PHE A 115 9.47 7.75 -4.01
C PHE A 115 10.72 7.37 -4.79
N ASP A 116 11.53 6.47 -4.27
CA ASP A 116 12.69 5.95 -4.97
C ASP A 116 12.32 5.14 -6.22
N PHE A 117 11.14 4.53 -6.24
CA PHE A 117 10.63 3.75 -7.37
C PHE A 117 10.05 4.64 -8.51
N ILE A 118 9.39 5.75 -8.20
CA ILE A 118 8.72 6.61 -9.18
C ILE A 118 9.60 6.95 -10.39
N PRO A 119 10.88 7.37 -10.24
CA PRO A 119 11.73 7.67 -11.38
C PRO A 119 11.99 6.49 -12.33
N TYR A 120 11.92 5.26 -11.82
CA TYR A 120 12.05 4.05 -12.64
C TYR A 120 10.74 3.76 -13.37
N ALA A 121 9.61 3.83 -12.67
CA ALA A 121 8.28 3.62 -13.26
C ALA A 121 8.03 4.59 -14.42
N LEU A 122 8.26 5.90 -14.23
CA LEU A 122 8.02 6.92 -15.25
C LEU A 122 8.89 6.77 -16.52
N ARG A 123 9.93 5.93 -16.51
CA ARG A 123 10.82 5.67 -17.64
C ARG A 123 10.63 4.30 -18.28
N ASP A 124 9.80 3.47 -17.70
CA ASP A 124 9.55 2.08 -18.15
C ASP A 124 8.05 1.79 -18.07
N GLU A 125 7.37 1.79 -19.24
CA GLU A 125 5.93 1.55 -19.34
C GLU A 125 5.51 0.21 -18.73
N HIS A 126 6.34 -0.82 -18.85
CA HIS A 126 6.06 -2.11 -18.24
C HIS A 126 6.05 -2.04 -16.70
N LEU A 127 6.98 -1.29 -16.10
CA LEU A 127 6.99 -1.06 -14.65
C LEU A 127 5.78 -0.23 -14.22
N THR A 128 5.42 0.80 -14.98
CA THR A 128 4.24 1.62 -14.74
C THR A 128 2.97 0.77 -14.74
N THR A 129 2.75 -0.05 -15.76
CA THR A 129 1.59 -0.93 -15.86
C THR A 129 1.48 -1.87 -14.65
N ARG A 130 2.57 -2.57 -14.34
CA ARG A 130 2.60 -3.50 -13.20
C ARG A 130 2.41 -2.81 -11.84
N PHE A 131 2.87 -1.58 -11.71
CA PHE A 131 2.67 -0.80 -10.50
C PHE A 131 1.22 -0.34 -10.38
N LEU A 132 0.60 0.13 -11.47
CA LEU A 132 -0.81 0.51 -11.48
C LEU A 132 -1.74 -0.68 -11.17
N GLU A 133 -1.47 -1.86 -11.73
CA GLU A 133 -2.19 -3.10 -11.39
C GLU A 133 -2.10 -3.43 -9.90
N PHE A 134 -1.02 -3.03 -9.26
CA PHE A 134 -0.78 -3.30 -7.85
C PHE A 134 -1.46 -2.29 -6.91
N ILE A 135 -1.42 -0.98 -7.25
CA ILE A 135 -1.95 0.10 -6.37
C ILE A 135 -3.37 0.53 -6.71
N SER A 136 -3.84 0.23 -7.92
CA SER A 136 -5.17 0.61 -8.40
C SER A 136 -5.87 -0.67 -8.83
N PRO A 137 -6.64 -1.28 -7.93
CA PRO A 137 -7.40 -2.47 -8.26
C PRO A 137 -8.30 -2.21 -9.47
N ALA A 138 -8.55 -3.26 -10.25
CA ALA A 138 -9.38 -3.19 -11.46
C ALA A 138 -10.76 -2.58 -11.18
N ASP A 139 -11.38 -1.99 -12.18
CA ASP A 139 -12.71 -1.36 -12.06
C ASP A 139 -13.83 -2.34 -11.67
N ASP A 140 -13.58 -3.65 -11.74
CA ASP A 140 -14.51 -4.75 -11.41
C ASP A 140 -14.51 -5.15 -9.92
N ILE A 141 -14.08 -4.29 -9.00
CA ILE A 141 -14.11 -4.60 -7.57
C ILE A 141 -15.56 -4.66 -7.10
N PRO A 142 -15.97 -5.77 -6.45
CA PRO A 142 -17.31 -5.85 -5.85
C PRO A 142 -17.50 -4.75 -4.81
N ALA A 143 -18.69 -4.14 -4.78
CA ALA A 143 -19.02 -3.12 -3.78
C ALA A 143 -18.80 -3.61 -2.33
N ALA A 144 -19.02 -4.91 -2.09
CA ALA A 144 -18.77 -5.53 -0.78
C ALA A 144 -17.29 -5.52 -0.34
N ALA A 145 -16.35 -5.29 -1.26
CA ALA A 145 -14.94 -5.17 -0.93
C ALA A 145 -14.54 -3.74 -0.49
N SER A 146 -15.43 -2.74 -0.65
CA SER A 146 -15.19 -1.39 -0.14
C SER A 146 -15.39 -1.34 1.37
N PRO A 147 -14.48 -0.72 2.14
CA PRO A 147 -14.69 -0.45 3.55
C PRO A 147 -15.68 0.72 3.80
N ILE A 148 -16.12 1.40 2.74
CA ILE A 148 -16.93 2.61 2.84
C ILE A 148 -18.39 2.24 3.12
N PRO A 149 -19.05 2.84 4.14
CA PRO A 149 -20.45 2.62 4.43
C PRO A 149 -21.35 2.95 3.24
N THR A 150 -22.27 2.05 2.92
CA THR A 150 -23.10 2.12 1.71
C THR A 150 -24.07 3.31 1.70
N ASP A 151 -24.39 3.86 2.85
CA ASP A 151 -25.26 5.03 3.05
C ASP A 151 -24.51 6.37 3.02
N SER A 152 -23.18 6.34 2.87
CA SER A 152 -22.36 7.55 2.80
C SER A 152 -22.40 8.22 1.41
N ARG A 153 -22.08 9.54 1.38
CA ARG A 153 -21.87 10.22 0.08
C ARG A 153 -20.74 9.62 -0.71
N PHE A 154 -19.70 9.17 -0.04
CA PHE A 154 -18.52 8.60 -0.66
C PHE A 154 -18.83 7.27 -1.37
N ALA A 155 -19.82 6.52 -0.89
CA ALA A 155 -20.29 5.30 -1.53
C ALA A 155 -20.98 5.52 -2.90
N ARG A 156 -21.34 6.77 -3.25
CA ARG A 156 -21.87 7.11 -4.58
C ARG A 156 -20.81 7.18 -5.67
N ILE A 157 -19.54 7.23 -5.28
CA ILE A 157 -18.39 7.19 -6.18
C ILE A 157 -18.15 5.73 -6.56
N PRO A 158 -17.84 5.40 -7.83
CA PRO A 158 -17.46 4.04 -8.22
C PRO A 158 -16.37 3.46 -7.31
N VAL A 159 -16.47 2.19 -6.95
CA VAL A 159 -15.57 1.57 -5.96
C VAL A 159 -14.10 1.72 -6.34
N GLY A 160 -13.77 1.55 -7.63
CA GLY A 160 -12.42 1.79 -8.12
C GLY A 160 -11.90 3.20 -7.84
N ASP A 161 -12.77 4.22 -7.97
CA ASP A 161 -12.42 5.61 -7.68
C ASP A 161 -12.32 5.88 -6.17
N GLN A 162 -13.15 5.21 -5.34
CA GLN A 162 -12.98 5.25 -3.88
C GLN A 162 -11.57 4.77 -3.49
N PHE A 163 -11.13 3.63 -4.02
CA PHE A 163 -9.78 3.11 -3.76
C PHE A 163 -8.69 4.04 -4.27
N ARG A 164 -8.84 4.63 -5.47
CA ARG A 164 -7.89 5.61 -6.00
C ARG A 164 -7.75 6.84 -5.09
N ILE A 165 -8.88 7.37 -4.58
CA ILE A 165 -8.89 8.52 -3.66
C ILE A 165 -8.22 8.14 -2.34
N LEU A 166 -8.57 7.00 -1.75
CA LEU A 166 -7.97 6.52 -0.50
C LEU A 166 -6.47 6.26 -0.64
N THR A 167 -6.04 5.67 -1.76
CA THR A 167 -4.63 5.47 -2.08
C THR A 167 -3.89 6.79 -2.27
N ALA A 168 -4.49 7.75 -2.97
CA ALA A 168 -3.90 9.08 -3.14
C ALA A 168 -3.74 9.81 -1.80
N LEU A 169 -4.74 9.70 -0.91
CA LEU A 169 -4.69 10.24 0.44
C LEU A 169 -3.59 9.57 1.28
N ASP A 170 -3.50 8.24 1.24
CA ASP A 170 -2.44 7.49 1.92
C ASP A 170 -1.05 7.91 1.43
N LEU A 171 -0.82 7.87 0.12
CA LEU A 171 0.46 8.23 -0.47
C LEU A 171 0.82 9.69 -0.18
N GLY A 172 -0.15 10.61 -0.29
CA GLY A 172 0.03 12.03 -0.02
C GLY A 172 0.39 12.30 1.43
N LEU A 173 -0.33 11.74 2.38
CA LEU A 173 -0.05 11.91 3.82
C LEU A 173 1.25 11.22 4.22
N SER A 174 1.52 10.02 3.71
CA SER A 174 2.78 9.32 3.95
C SER A 174 3.97 10.13 3.42
N ALA A 175 3.82 10.75 2.24
CA ALA A 175 4.80 11.66 1.65
C ALA A 175 5.04 12.90 2.50
N LEU A 176 3.96 13.61 2.84
CA LEU A 176 4.05 14.81 3.67
C LEU A 176 4.66 14.50 5.04
N GLY A 177 4.34 13.36 5.63
CA GLY A 177 4.91 12.91 6.89
C GLY A 177 6.42 12.67 6.86
N LEU A 178 7.03 12.46 5.68
CA LEU A 178 8.49 12.41 5.56
C LEU A 178 9.15 13.79 5.69
N PHE A 179 8.44 14.85 5.32
CA PHE A 179 8.95 16.23 5.34
C PHE A 179 8.52 16.99 6.59
N ASP A 180 7.34 16.68 7.13
CA ASP A 180 6.75 17.40 8.27
C ASP A 180 6.10 16.42 9.28
N PRO A 181 6.92 15.55 9.91
CA PRO A 181 6.41 14.52 10.83
C PRO A 181 5.75 15.10 12.10
N GLU A 182 6.05 16.36 12.43
CA GLU A 182 5.47 17.01 13.61
C GLU A 182 4.02 17.45 13.38
N ASN A 183 3.67 17.85 12.15
CA ASN A 183 2.34 18.35 11.81
C ASN A 183 1.46 17.29 11.12
N VAL A 184 2.04 16.36 10.38
CA VAL A 184 1.29 15.23 9.79
C VAL A 184 1.12 14.12 10.82
N LYS A 185 0.09 14.27 11.65
CA LYS A 185 -0.21 13.30 12.70
C LYS A 185 -0.76 11.99 12.11
N PRO A 186 -0.44 10.82 12.70
CA PRO A 186 -0.96 9.53 12.26
C PRO A 186 -2.50 9.47 12.16
N ASP A 187 -3.21 10.18 13.03
CA ASP A 187 -4.68 10.18 13.03
C ASP A 187 -5.31 11.02 11.91
N LEU A 188 -4.52 11.81 11.16
CA LEU A 188 -5.03 12.69 10.10
C LEU A 188 -5.68 11.90 8.96
N TYR A 189 -5.14 10.74 8.60
CA TYR A 189 -5.75 9.86 7.62
C TYR A 189 -7.13 9.37 8.08
N LYS A 190 -7.22 8.86 9.31
CA LYS A 190 -8.50 8.41 9.91
C LYS A 190 -9.53 9.55 9.92
N THR A 191 -9.12 10.73 10.34
CA THR A 191 -9.98 11.93 10.36
C THR A 191 -10.52 12.25 8.95
N ALA A 192 -9.64 12.25 7.94
CA ALA A 192 -10.04 12.55 6.56
C ALA A 192 -11.00 11.50 6.00
N VAL A 193 -10.69 10.21 6.17
CA VAL A 193 -11.53 9.11 5.66
C VAL A 193 -12.91 9.09 6.33
N LEU A 194 -12.97 9.24 7.65
CA LEU A 194 -14.24 9.29 8.36
C LEU A 194 -15.06 10.53 7.95
N SER A 195 -14.43 11.68 7.71
CA SER A 195 -15.11 12.88 7.20
C SER A 195 -15.67 12.68 5.80
N LEU A 196 -14.95 11.98 4.91
CA LEU A 196 -15.44 11.62 3.57
C LEU A 196 -16.63 10.65 3.63
N ALA A 197 -16.64 9.77 4.62
CA ALA A 197 -17.66 8.74 4.80
C ALA A 197 -18.90 9.23 5.58
N GLN A 198 -18.95 10.49 6.04
CA GLN A 198 -20.12 11.03 6.74
C GLN A 198 -21.39 10.92 5.90
N THR A 199 -22.49 10.57 6.56
CA THR A 199 -23.78 10.35 5.92
C THR A 199 -24.41 11.63 5.37
N LEU A 200 -25.33 11.45 4.42
CA LEU A 200 -26.13 12.52 3.81
C LEU A 200 -27.13 13.18 4.78
N TYR A 201 -27.29 12.63 5.98
CA TYR A 201 -28.35 13.03 6.90
C TYR A 201 -28.21 14.47 7.43
N ASP A 202 -26.98 15.00 7.52
CA ASP A 202 -26.77 16.35 8.06
C ASP A 202 -27.20 17.49 7.12
N ALA A 203 -27.30 17.24 5.82
CA ALA A 203 -27.64 18.32 4.86
C ALA A 203 -29.13 18.43 4.52
N SER A 204 -29.91 17.38 4.75
CA SER A 204 -31.37 17.42 4.57
C SER A 204 -32.09 17.99 5.81
N ASP A 205 -31.57 17.70 6.99
CA ASP A 205 -32.15 18.21 8.24
C ASP A 205 -32.02 19.74 8.37
N GLU A 206 -30.90 20.32 7.92
CA GLU A 206 -30.75 21.79 7.91
C GLU A 206 -31.69 22.47 6.92
N SER A 207 -31.98 21.85 5.76
CA SER A 207 -32.88 22.40 4.77
C SER A 207 -34.38 22.29 5.19
N GLU A 208 -34.76 21.24 5.91
CA GLU A 208 -36.13 21.12 6.47
C GLU A 208 -36.35 22.03 7.67
N LEU A 209 -35.32 22.25 8.51
CA LEU A 209 -35.40 23.22 9.61
C LEU A 209 -35.47 24.67 9.11
N ALA A 210 -34.74 24.98 8.02
CA ALA A 210 -34.79 26.30 7.39
C ALA A 210 -36.14 26.59 6.68
N GLN A 211 -36.90 25.58 6.26
CA GLN A 211 -38.22 25.72 5.65
C GLN A 211 -39.39 25.79 6.66
N ARG A 212 -39.11 25.52 7.95
CA ARG A 212 -40.11 25.59 9.05
C ARG A 212 -40.03 26.89 9.88
N GLN A 213 -39.11 27.78 9.53
CA GLN A 213 -39.02 29.16 10.08
C GLN A 213 -39.56 30.18 9.08
#